data_9c587158c213c040a09d5be73d4d9d53
#
_entry.id   9c587158c213c040a09d5be73d4d9d53
#
_cell.length_a   1.000
_cell.length_b   1.000
_cell.length_c   1.000
_cell.angle_alpha   90.00
_cell.angle_beta   90.00
_cell.angle_gamma   90.00
#
_symmetry.space_group_name_H-M   'P 1'
#
loop_
_entity.id
_entity.type
_entity.pdbx_description
1 polymer ?
#
loop_
_entity_poly.entity_id
_entity_poly.type
_entity_poly.pdbx_seq_one_letter_code
_entity_poly.pdbx_strand_id
1 'polypeptide(L)'
;ENLDALMQAHQVRARYNLVSKTVELDVPGLGGTADNQANTSLAVLASIAARHSMPRESLGEYVKAIADRNAFSPVADWIRAKAWDGQDRLPAFFATIEAEDTALRDVLLRRWLIAAVAAVMKPSGFWCKGVLTLQGAQNLGKTSWFRALVPQELRHLIREGMHLDAQNRDRIVTAVSHWLVELGELEATLRRDMESLKA
;
A
#
# COMPACT_ATOMS: atom_id res chain seq x y z
N GLU A 1 -0.74 -24.79 -15.78
CA GLU A 1 0.48 -25.14 -16.57
C GLU A 1 0.47 -24.43 -17.94
N ASN A 2 -0.56 -24.62 -18.78
CA ASN A 2 -0.56 -24.04 -20.13
C ASN A 2 -0.51 -22.51 -20.16
N LEU A 3 -1.27 -21.83 -19.30
CA LEU A 3 -1.25 -20.36 -19.25
C LEU A 3 0.11 -19.83 -18.74
N ASP A 4 0.71 -20.49 -17.76
CA ASP A 4 2.01 -20.11 -17.21
C ASP A 4 3.11 -20.22 -18.27
N ALA A 5 3.12 -21.34 -19.03
CA ALA A 5 4.03 -21.54 -20.16
C ALA A 5 3.82 -20.49 -21.27
N LEU A 6 2.55 -20.15 -21.56
CA LEU A 6 2.22 -19.12 -22.54
C LEU A 6 2.72 -17.74 -22.08
N MET A 7 2.50 -17.39 -20.82
CA MET A 7 2.98 -16.13 -20.24
C MET A 7 4.51 -16.04 -20.29
N GLN A 8 5.21 -17.14 -19.94
CA GLN A 8 6.68 -17.21 -20.04
C GLN A 8 7.17 -17.03 -21.49
N ALA A 9 6.53 -17.70 -22.48
CA ALA A 9 6.90 -17.58 -23.89
C ALA A 9 6.74 -16.14 -24.43
N HIS A 10 5.79 -15.39 -23.90
CA HIS A 10 5.52 -14.01 -24.27
C HIS A 10 6.14 -12.99 -23.27
N GLN A 11 6.96 -13.45 -22.34
CA GLN A 11 7.60 -12.61 -21.29
C GLN A 11 6.60 -11.81 -20.45
N VAL A 12 5.34 -12.27 -20.37
CA VAL A 12 4.31 -11.67 -19.52
C VAL A 12 4.54 -12.14 -18.08
N ARG A 13 4.57 -11.19 -17.15
CA ARG A 13 4.74 -11.47 -15.72
C ARG A 13 3.47 -11.12 -14.97
N ALA A 14 3.01 -12.02 -14.09
CA ALA A 14 1.93 -11.75 -13.15
C ALA A 14 2.49 -11.82 -11.73
N ARG A 15 2.22 -10.78 -10.93
CA ARG A 15 2.61 -10.71 -9.51
C ARG A 15 1.44 -10.21 -8.70
N TYR A 16 1.32 -10.65 -7.45
CA TYR A 16 0.33 -10.14 -6.51
C TYR A 16 0.97 -9.14 -5.56
N ASN A 17 0.51 -7.89 -5.61
CA ASN A 17 0.99 -6.84 -4.72
C ASN A 17 0.34 -6.99 -3.34
N LEU A 18 1.14 -7.35 -2.33
CA LEU A 18 0.68 -7.59 -0.96
C LEU A 18 0.20 -6.31 -0.25
N VAL A 19 0.56 -5.13 -0.73
CA VAL A 19 0.11 -3.86 -0.17
C VAL A 19 -1.22 -3.44 -0.80
N SER A 20 -1.26 -3.24 -2.12
CA SER A 20 -2.48 -2.79 -2.82
C SER A 20 -3.55 -3.86 -2.94
N LYS A 21 -3.23 -5.14 -2.66
CA LYS A 21 -4.13 -6.29 -2.81
C LYS A 21 -4.61 -6.50 -4.24
N THR A 22 -3.78 -6.14 -5.21
CA THR A 22 -4.08 -6.23 -6.64
C THR A 22 -3.09 -7.11 -7.39
N VAL A 23 -3.55 -7.65 -8.52
CA VAL A 23 -2.69 -8.34 -9.47
C VAL A 23 -2.05 -7.30 -10.39
N GLU A 24 -0.74 -7.37 -10.51
CA GLU A 24 0.03 -6.59 -11.47
C GLU A 24 0.45 -7.50 -12.63
N LEU A 25 0.08 -7.08 -13.85
CA LEU A 25 0.48 -7.72 -15.08
C LEU A 25 1.46 -6.81 -15.83
N ASP A 26 2.66 -7.33 -16.04
CA ASP A 26 3.69 -6.69 -16.86
C ASP A 26 3.72 -7.38 -18.23
N VAL A 27 3.35 -6.63 -19.26
CA VAL A 27 3.33 -7.09 -20.66
C VAL A 27 4.36 -6.28 -21.43
N PRO A 28 5.42 -6.90 -21.98
CA PRO A 28 6.47 -6.19 -22.69
C PRO A 28 5.93 -5.34 -23.85
N GLY A 29 6.41 -4.10 -23.93
CA GLY A 29 6.04 -3.18 -25.02
C GLY A 29 4.61 -2.63 -24.96
N LEU A 30 3.84 -2.96 -23.91
CA LEU A 30 2.50 -2.41 -23.73
C LEU A 30 2.60 -1.03 -23.08
N GLY A 31 2.23 0.00 -23.84
CA GLY A 31 1.99 1.34 -23.31
C GLY A 31 0.52 1.51 -22.90
N GLY A 32 0.23 2.50 -22.06
CA GLY A 32 -1.14 2.82 -21.66
C GLY A 32 -1.17 3.87 -20.55
N THR A 33 -2.38 4.34 -20.21
CA THR A 33 -2.59 5.21 -19.07
C THR A 33 -2.53 4.39 -17.78
N ALA A 34 -1.95 4.96 -16.74
CA ALA A 34 -1.72 4.25 -15.46
C ALA A 34 -3.01 3.71 -14.83
N ASP A 35 -4.13 4.41 -15.00
CA ASP A 35 -5.45 4.06 -14.49
C ASP A 35 -6.12 2.88 -15.22
N ASN A 36 -5.73 2.61 -16.48
CA ASN A 36 -6.31 1.53 -17.29
C ASN A 36 -5.32 0.41 -17.64
N GLN A 37 -4.09 0.49 -17.17
CA GLN A 37 -3.04 -0.47 -17.51
C GLN A 37 -3.41 -1.92 -17.17
N ALA A 38 -4.03 -2.15 -16.01
CA ALA A 38 -4.44 -3.50 -15.60
C ALA A 38 -5.44 -4.14 -16.58
N ASN A 39 -6.45 -3.37 -17.01
CA ASN A 39 -7.44 -3.84 -17.98
C ASN A 39 -6.81 -4.09 -19.35
N THR A 40 -5.95 -3.19 -19.80
CA THR A 40 -5.25 -3.30 -21.07
C THR A 40 -4.34 -4.51 -21.10
N SER A 41 -3.56 -4.74 -20.03
CA SER A 41 -2.68 -5.90 -19.89
C SER A 41 -3.47 -7.22 -19.93
N LEU A 42 -4.60 -7.28 -19.22
CA LEU A 42 -5.46 -8.45 -19.23
C LEU A 42 -6.09 -8.71 -20.61
N ALA A 43 -6.50 -7.65 -21.32
CA ALA A 43 -7.05 -7.75 -22.67
C ALA A 43 -6.02 -8.27 -23.68
N VAL A 44 -4.77 -7.80 -23.59
CA VAL A 44 -3.66 -8.31 -24.43
C VAL A 44 -3.40 -9.77 -24.13
N LEU A 45 -3.30 -10.16 -22.85
CA LEU A 45 -3.12 -11.55 -22.47
C LEU A 45 -4.27 -12.44 -22.98
N ALA A 46 -5.53 -11.96 -22.89
CA ALA A 46 -6.68 -12.66 -23.44
C ALA A 46 -6.61 -12.83 -24.97
N SER A 47 -6.09 -11.83 -25.67
CA SER A 47 -5.85 -11.93 -27.13
C SER A 47 -4.77 -12.95 -27.47
N ILE A 48 -3.68 -12.99 -26.69
CA ILE A 48 -2.62 -14.00 -26.86
C ILE A 48 -3.19 -15.40 -26.58
N ALA A 49 -3.91 -15.59 -25.47
CA ALA A 49 -4.53 -16.87 -25.09
C ALA A 49 -5.49 -17.40 -26.17
N ALA A 50 -6.29 -16.50 -26.76
CA ALA A 50 -7.21 -16.85 -27.85
C ALA A 50 -6.51 -17.38 -29.10
N ARG A 51 -5.36 -16.84 -29.45
CA ARG A 51 -4.54 -17.32 -30.59
C ARG A 51 -4.00 -18.73 -30.36
N HIS A 52 -3.91 -19.14 -29.10
CA HIS A 52 -3.48 -20.49 -28.69
C HIS A 52 -4.65 -21.39 -28.29
N SER A 53 -5.89 -21.06 -28.72
CA SER A 53 -7.09 -21.83 -28.43
C SER A 53 -7.38 -22.06 -26.95
N MET A 54 -6.98 -21.12 -26.09
CA MET A 54 -7.26 -21.19 -24.66
C MET A 54 -8.62 -20.56 -24.32
N PRO A 55 -9.41 -21.17 -23.42
CA PRO A 55 -10.67 -20.60 -22.95
C PRO A 55 -10.46 -19.26 -22.26
N ARG A 56 -11.34 -18.29 -22.51
CA ARG A 56 -11.25 -16.95 -21.92
C ARG A 56 -11.93 -16.85 -20.56
N GLU A 57 -12.91 -17.69 -20.29
CA GLU A 57 -13.83 -17.59 -19.17
C GLU A 57 -13.10 -17.61 -17.81
N SER A 58 -12.08 -18.43 -17.65
CA SER A 58 -11.33 -18.58 -16.40
C SER A 58 -9.95 -17.89 -16.41
N LEU A 59 -9.65 -17.11 -17.45
CA LEU A 59 -8.31 -16.52 -17.61
C LEU A 59 -7.90 -15.65 -16.40
N GLY A 60 -8.82 -14.81 -15.92
CA GLY A 60 -8.55 -13.92 -14.78
C GLY A 60 -8.27 -14.68 -13.49
N GLU A 61 -8.93 -15.82 -13.28
CA GLU A 61 -8.70 -16.67 -12.09
C GLU A 61 -7.34 -17.37 -12.15
N TYR A 62 -6.97 -17.88 -13.31
CA TYR A 62 -5.64 -18.47 -13.51
C TYR A 62 -4.53 -17.44 -13.35
N VAL A 63 -4.73 -16.22 -13.88
CA VAL A 63 -3.79 -15.11 -13.67
C VAL A 63 -3.63 -14.78 -12.20
N LYS A 64 -4.72 -14.72 -11.43
CA LYS A 64 -4.65 -14.51 -9.97
C LYS A 64 -3.87 -15.62 -9.28
N ALA A 65 -4.11 -16.88 -9.63
CA ALA A 65 -3.41 -18.02 -9.04
C ALA A 65 -1.90 -18.02 -9.38
N ILE A 66 -1.54 -17.59 -10.60
CA ILE A 66 -0.12 -17.42 -10.99
C ILE A 66 0.50 -16.25 -10.24
N ALA A 67 -0.21 -15.13 -10.14
CA ALA A 67 0.24 -13.93 -9.43
C ALA A 67 0.47 -14.19 -7.94
N ASP A 68 -0.41 -14.95 -7.29
CA ASP A 68 -0.32 -15.29 -5.87
C ASP A 68 0.95 -16.07 -5.55
N ARG A 69 1.38 -16.97 -6.43
CA ARG A 69 2.67 -17.68 -6.31
C ARG A 69 3.88 -16.76 -6.44
N ASN A 70 3.69 -15.59 -7.05
CA ASN A 70 4.69 -14.55 -7.25
C ASN A 70 4.34 -13.29 -6.45
N ALA A 71 3.84 -13.48 -5.23
CA ALA A 71 3.48 -12.37 -4.35
C ALA A 71 4.72 -11.55 -3.96
N PHE A 72 4.57 -10.23 -3.91
CA PHE A 72 5.65 -9.30 -3.57
C PHE A 72 5.10 -8.10 -2.77
N SER A 73 5.99 -7.43 -2.05
CA SER A 73 5.68 -6.18 -1.36
C SER A 73 6.62 -5.08 -1.86
N PRO A 74 6.15 -4.12 -2.68
CA PRO A 74 7.03 -3.08 -3.21
C PRO A 74 7.65 -2.23 -2.11
N VAL A 75 6.95 -2.05 -0.99
CA VAL A 75 7.48 -1.32 0.17
C VAL A 75 8.56 -2.13 0.89
N ALA A 76 8.34 -3.43 1.11
CA ALA A 76 9.34 -4.29 1.74
C ALA A 76 10.61 -4.42 0.88
N ASP A 77 10.43 -4.51 -0.44
CA ASP A 77 11.54 -4.57 -1.40
C ASP A 77 12.32 -3.25 -1.39
N TRP A 78 11.64 -2.11 -1.36
CA TRP A 78 12.28 -0.80 -1.23
C TRP A 78 13.06 -0.67 0.09
N ILE A 79 12.50 -1.08 1.23
CA ILE A 79 13.19 -1.03 2.52
C ILE A 79 14.46 -1.92 2.51
N ARG A 80 14.39 -3.09 1.86
CA ARG A 80 15.52 -4.03 1.75
C ARG A 80 16.56 -3.66 0.70
N ALA A 81 16.22 -2.76 -0.24
CA ALA A 81 17.07 -2.43 -1.37
C ALA A 81 18.43 -1.83 -0.98
N LYS A 82 18.52 -1.25 0.21
CA LYS A 82 19.78 -0.71 0.75
C LYS A 82 20.08 -1.32 2.12
N ALA A 83 21.29 -1.82 2.26
CA ALA A 83 21.79 -2.22 3.58
C ALA A 83 21.98 -0.97 4.47
N TRP A 84 21.79 -1.16 5.77
CA TRP A 84 22.08 -0.10 6.73
C TRP A 84 23.59 0.19 6.78
N ASP A 85 23.93 1.47 6.70
CA ASP A 85 25.32 1.97 6.68
C ASP A 85 25.91 2.22 8.09
N GLY A 86 25.18 1.82 9.14
CA GLY A 86 25.61 2.01 10.55
C GLY A 86 25.31 3.39 11.12
N GLN A 87 24.76 4.34 10.35
CA GLN A 87 24.48 5.69 10.85
C GLN A 87 23.06 5.80 11.41
N ASP A 88 22.95 6.21 12.67
CA ASP A 88 21.64 6.52 13.28
C ASP A 88 21.16 7.90 12.84
N ARG A 89 20.14 7.90 11.97
CA ARG A 89 19.49 9.11 11.46
C ARG A 89 18.18 9.43 12.20
N LEU A 90 17.75 8.57 13.14
CA LEU A 90 16.48 8.76 13.82
C LEU A 90 16.42 10.05 14.65
N PRO A 91 17.48 10.48 15.38
CA PRO A 91 17.43 11.75 16.11
C PRO A 91 17.18 12.96 15.19
N ALA A 92 17.91 13.03 14.07
CA ALA A 92 17.73 14.10 13.10
C ALA A 92 16.34 14.05 12.44
N PHE A 93 15.84 12.86 12.15
CA PHE A 93 14.51 12.67 11.62
C PHE A 93 13.43 13.11 12.62
N PHE A 94 13.53 12.73 13.89
CA PHE A 94 12.56 13.12 14.92
C PHE A 94 12.55 14.65 15.11
N ALA A 95 13.71 15.31 15.01
CA ALA A 95 13.84 16.76 15.12
C ALA A 95 13.14 17.53 13.98
N THR A 96 12.69 16.88 12.91
CA THR A 96 11.87 17.51 11.86
C THR A 96 10.46 17.85 12.32
N ILE A 97 10.03 17.33 13.46
CA ILE A 97 8.76 17.67 14.11
C ILE A 97 9.07 18.43 15.41
N GLU A 98 8.67 19.70 15.46
CA GLU A 98 8.73 20.47 16.70
C GLU A 98 7.66 19.97 17.67
N ALA A 99 8.01 19.80 18.94
CA ALA A 99 7.11 19.40 19.99
C ALA A 99 7.59 19.94 21.35
N GLU A 100 6.65 20.26 22.25
CA GLU A 100 6.96 20.69 23.62
C GLU A 100 7.64 19.57 24.41
N ASP A 101 7.13 18.34 24.31
CA ASP A 101 7.75 17.15 24.89
C ASP A 101 8.49 16.35 23.81
N THR A 102 9.78 16.62 23.69
CA THR A 102 10.64 15.96 22.69
C THR A 102 10.87 14.48 23.01
N ALA A 103 10.86 14.09 24.28
CA ALA A 103 11.04 12.69 24.68
C ALA A 103 9.81 11.85 24.28
N LEU A 104 8.62 12.36 24.52
CA LEU A 104 7.37 11.72 24.08
C LEU A 104 7.31 11.63 22.56
N ARG A 105 7.63 12.71 21.84
CA ARG A 105 7.71 12.74 20.38
C ARG A 105 8.59 11.61 19.85
N ASP A 106 9.81 11.47 20.36
CA ASP A 106 10.80 10.50 19.88
C ASP A 106 10.30 9.06 20.11
N VAL A 107 9.68 8.79 21.26
CA VAL A 107 9.09 7.48 21.57
C VAL A 107 7.93 7.16 20.61
N LEU A 108 7.02 8.10 20.40
CA LEU A 108 5.85 7.90 19.54
C LEU A 108 6.25 7.70 18.08
N LEU A 109 7.15 8.52 17.55
CA LEU A 109 7.66 8.40 16.19
C LEU A 109 8.40 7.08 15.99
N ARG A 110 9.26 6.68 16.92
CA ARG A 110 9.97 5.40 16.85
C ARG A 110 9.00 4.22 16.81
N ARG A 111 7.99 4.20 17.67
CA ARG A 111 6.99 3.13 17.70
C ARG A 111 6.17 3.08 16.41
N TRP A 112 5.79 4.24 15.89
CA TRP A 112 5.05 4.34 14.64
C TRP A 112 5.87 3.84 13.45
N LEU A 113 7.16 4.23 13.33
CA LEU A 113 8.06 3.74 12.29
C LEU A 113 8.22 2.22 12.35
N ILE A 114 8.43 1.67 13.56
CA ILE A 114 8.52 0.21 13.75
C ILE A 114 7.23 -0.46 13.29
N ALA A 115 6.07 0.10 13.63
CA ALA A 115 4.78 -0.43 13.22
C ALA A 115 4.60 -0.38 11.69
N ALA A 116 4.96 0.75 11.06
CA ALA A 116 4.88 0.91 9.61
C ALA A 116 5.76 -0.09 8.85
N VAL A 117 6.98 -0.34 9.33
CA VAL A 117 7.89 -1.35 8.77
C VAL A 117 7.37 -2.76 9.02
N ALA A 118 6.94 -3.07 10.25
CA ALA A 118 6.43 -4.40 10.60
C ALA A 118 5.19 -4.79 9.79
N ALA A 119 4.33 -3.82 9.47
CA ALA A 119 3.12 -4.04 8.68
C ALA A 119 3.41 -4.63 7.28
N VAL A 120 4.52 -4.27 6.66
CA VAL A 120 4.90 -4.75 5.33
C VAL A 120 5.91 -5.89 5.34
N MET A 121 6.59 -6.11 6.47
CA MET A 121 7.60 -7.17 6.60
C MET A 121 7.04 -8.49 7.12
N LYS A 122 5.85 -8.48 7.74
CA LYS A 122 5.22 -9.68 8.29
C LYS A 122 4.20 -10.27 7.31
N PRO A 123 4.48 -11.42 6.70
CA PRO A 123 3.59 -12.04 5.71
C PRO A 123 2.27 -12.54 6.33
N SER A 124 2.27 -12.89 7.62
CA SER A 124 1.10 -13.39 8.35
C SER A 124 0.16 -12.29 8.88
N GLY A 125 0.41 -11.05 8.46
CA GLY A 125 -0.33 -9.88 8.96
C GLY A 125 0.30 -9.25 10.20
N PHE A 126 -0.10 -8.02 10.45
CA PHE A 126 0.39 -7.19 11.54
C PHE A 126 -0.80 -6.51 12.22
N TRP A 127 -0.75 -6.47 13.54
CA TRP A 127 -1.76 -5.78 14.33
C TRP A 127 -1.11 -4.65 15.15
N CYS A 128 -1.63 -3.43 14.98
CA CYS A 128 -1.21 -2.24 15.71
C CYS A 128 -2.42 -1.55 16.33
N LYS A 129 -2.32 -1.18 17.61
CA LYS A 129 -3.38 -0.47 18.33
C LYS A 129 -3.21 1.05 18.31
N GLY A 130 -2.07 1.55 17.81
CA GLY A 130 -1.72 2.97 17.89
C GLY A 130 -1.94 3.69 16.55
N VAL A 131 -2.45 4.93 16.66
CA VAL A 131 -2.48 5.90 15.57
C VAL A 131 -1.57 7.07 15.98
N LEU A 132 -0.62 7.43 15.11
CA LEU A 132 0.20 8.62 15.32
C LEU A 132 -0.65 9.85 14.99
N THR A 133 -0.83 10.74 15.96
CA THR A 133 -1.60 11.97 15.77
C THR A 133 -0.68 13.19 15.87
N LEU A 134 -0.63 14.00 14.81
CA LEU A 134 0.04 15.29 14.80
C LEU A 134 -0.99 16.40 15.01
N GLN A 135 -0.92 17.09 16.14
CA GLN A 135 -1.74 18.25 16.45
C GLN A 135 -0.97 19.55 16.12
N GLY A 136 -1.70 20.59 15.73
CA GLY A 136 -1.14 21.89 15.40
C GLY A 136 -2.02 22.66 14.42
N ALA A 137 -1.73 23.94 14.21
CA ALA A 137 -2.47 24.82 13.31
C ALA A 137 -2.61 24.24 11.90
N GLN A 138 -3.58 24.73 11.14
CA GLN A 138 -3.71 24.37 9.73
C GLN A 138 -2.50 24.87 8.94
N ASN A 139 -2.21 24.21 7.82
CA ASN A 139 -1.13 24.57 6.88
C ASN A 139 0.30 24.47 7.42
N LEU A 140 0.54 23.75 8.53
CA LEU A 140 1.88 23.45 9.03
C LEU A 140 2.58 22.31 8.26
N GLY A 141 1.98 21.81 7.19
CA GLY A 141 2.61 20.77 6.36
C GLY A 141 2.53 19.35 6.94
N LYS A 142 1.63 19.07 7.90
CA LYS A 142 1.51 17.74 8.54
C LYS A 142 1.34 16.61 7.52
N THR A 143 0.40 16.73 6.60
CA THR A 143 0.19 15.74 5.51
C THR A 143 1.39 15.67 4.58
N SER A 144 1.99 16.81 4.23
CA SER A 144 3.18 16.87 3.36
C SER A 144 4.38 16.19 4.00
N TRP A 145 4.50 16.24 5.33
CA TRP A 145 5.55 15.54 6.07
C TRP A 145 5.43 14.02 5.90
N PHE A 146 4.24 13.44 6.07
CA PHE A 146 4.03 12.00 5.82
C PHE A 146 4.32 11.62 4.37
N ARG A 147 3.89 12.44 3.42
CA ARG A 147 4.14 12.21 1.98
C ARG A 147 5.64 12.22 1.66
N ALA A 148 6.42 13.07 2.33
CA ALA A 148 7.87 13.18 2.12
C ALA A 148 8.65 11.94 2.61
N LEU A 149 8.08 11.11 3.48
CA LEU A 149 8.70 9.88 3.97
C LEU A 149 8.76 8.78 2.90
N VAL A 150 7.93 8.88 1.88
CA VAL A 150 7.76 7.83 0.88
C VAL A 150 8.26 8.30 -0.48
N PRO A 151 9.13 7.54 -1.16
CA PRO A 151 9.61 7.89 -2.47
C PRO A 151 8.46 8.01 -3.48
N GLN A 152 8.67 8.79 -4.53
CA GLN A 152 7.62 9.14 -5.49
C GLN A 152 6.94 7.91 -6.09
N GLU A 153 7.71 6.86 -6.36
CA GLU A 153 7.25 5.60 -6.97
C GLU A 153 6.25 4.84 -6.09
N LEU A 154 6.33 5.03 -4.76
CA LEU A 154 5.47 4.34 -3.79
C LEU A 154 4.35 5.23 -3.24
N ARG A 155 4.24 6.49 -3.65
CA ARG A 155 3.22 7.44 -3.15
C ARG A 155 1.79 7.00 -3.44
N HIS A 156 1.58 6.21 -4.46
CA HIS A 156 0.27 5.62 -4.75
C HIS A 156 -0.20 4.64 -3.65
N LEU A 157 0.69 4.21 -2.76
CA LEU A 157 0.39 3.37 -1.60
C LEU A 157 0.12 4.17 -0.32
N ILE A 158 0.03 5.50 -0.42
CA ILE A 158 -0.45 6.37 0.65
C ILE A 158 -1.88 6.80 0.33
N ARG A 159 -2.77 6.72 1.31
CA ARG A 159 -4.11 7.28 1.22
C ARG A 159 -4.26 8.46 2.14
N GLU A 160 -4.54 9.64 1.59
CA GLU A 160 -4.72 10.88 2.35
C GLU A 160 -6.21 11.20 2.54
N GLY A 161 -6.51 11.91 3.64
CA GLY A 161 -7.83 12.46 3.92
C GLY A 161 -8.94 11.42 4.03
N MET A 162 -8.64 10.22 4.50
CA MET A 162 -9.62 9.15 4.58
C MET A 162 -10.50 9.29 5.82
N HIS A 163 -11.81 9.17 5.65
CA HIS A 163 -12.75 8.94 6.75
C HIS A 163 -12.92 7.43 6.97
N LEU A 164 -12.45 6.93 8.10
CA LEU A 164 -12.65 5.53 8.48
C LEU A 164 -14.10 5.34 8.95
N ASP A 165 -14.78 4.37 8.34
CA ASP A 165 -16.12 3.96 8.70
C ASP A 165 -16.13 2.44 8.77
N ALA A 166 -16.21 1.89 9.97
CA ALA A 166 -16.14 0.46 10.22
C ALA A 166 -17.35 -0.32 9.64
N GLN A 167 -18.46 0.36 9.32
CA GLN A 167 -19.63 -0.25 8.71
C GLN A 167 -19.56 -0.23 7.16
N ASN A 168 -18.65 0.57 6.59
CA ASN A 168 -18.48 0.68 5.15
C ASN A 168 -17.34 -0.21 4.66
N ARG A 169 -17.70 -1.34 4.05
CA ARG A 169 -16.74 -2.34 3.54
C ARG A 169 -15.74 -1.74 2.55
N ASP A 170 -16.17 -0.86 1.67
CA ASP A 170 -15.28 -0.28 0.64
C ASP A 170 -14.22 0.62 1.26
N ARG A 171 -14.57 1.35 2.33
CA ARG A 171 -13.62 2.14 3.10
C ARG A 171 -12.63 1.27 3.84
N ILE A 172 -13.07 0.15 4.43
CA ILE A 172 -12.17 -0.82 5.06
C ILE A 172 -11.21 -1.40 4.02
N VAL A 173 -11.71 -1.85 2.86
CA VAL A 173 -10.89 -2.39 1.76
C VAL A 173 -9.89 -1.34 1.31
N THR A 174 -10.30 -0.08 1.13
CA THR A 174 -9.39 1.02 0.78
C THR A 174 -8.31 1.20 1.84
N ALA A 175 -8.65 1.20 3.13
CA ALA A 175 -7.67 1.35 4.20
C ALA A 175 -6.62 0.24 4.19
N VAL A 176 -7.03 -1.03 4.04
CA VAL A 176 -6.11 -2.17 4.07
C VAL A 176 -5.34 -2.38 2.76
N SER A 177 -5.68 -1.62 1.71
CA SER A 177 -4.99 -1.64 0.41
C SER A 177 -3.93 -0.55 0.28
N HIS A 178 -3.59 0.14 1.38
CA HIS A 178 -2.55 1.17 1.41
C HIS A 178 -1.58 0.90 2.56
N TRP A 179 -0.34 1.30 2.37
CA TRP A 179 0.70 1.18 3.40
C TRP A 179 0.51 2.19 4.53
N LEU A 180 0.32 3.45 4.17
CA LEU A 180 0.05 4.53 5.11
C LEU A 180 -1.30 5.15 4.79
N VAL A 181 -2.11 5.33 5.83
CA VAL A 181 -3.44 5.94 5.71
C VAL A 181 -3.51 7.14 6.66
N GLU A 182 -3.75 8.31 6.10
CA GLU A 182 -4.08 9.50 6.86
C GLU A 182 -5.58 9.53 7.13
N LEU A 183 -5.93 9.57 8.40
CA LEU A 183 -7.32 9.76 8.82
C LEU A 183 -7.60 11.26 8.91
N GLY A 184 -8.40 11.76 7.97
CA GLY A 184 -8.90 13.12 7.99
C GLY A 184 -10.01 13.30 9.04
N GLU A 185 -10.05 14.46 9.67
CA GLU A 185 -11.10 14.85 10.62
C GLU A 185 -11.40 13.80 11.71
N LEU A 186 -10.37 13.49 12.49
CA LEU A 186 -10.48 12.52 13.58
C LEU A 186 -11.62 12.86 14.56
N GLU A 187 -11.92 14.15 14.73
CA GLU A 187 -13.05 14.61 15.56
C GLU A 187 -14.41 14.13 15.05
N ALA A 188 -14.63 14.13 13.73
CA ALA A 188 -15.89 13.66 13.15
C ALA A 188 -16.05 12.15 13.33
N THR A 189 -14.96 11.39 13.23
CA THR A 189 -14.95 9.95 13.44
C THR A 189 -15.21 9.62 14.92
N LEU A 190 -14.52 10.29 15.84
CA LEU A 190 -14.68 10.07 17.29
C LEU A 190 -16.07 10.50 17.80
N ARG A 191 -16.68 11.55 17.26
CA ARG A 191 -18.05 11.97 17.64
C ARG A 191 -19.07 10.92 17.24
N ARG A 192 -18.99 10.34 16.03
CA ARG A 192 -19.91 9.28 15.57
C ARG A 192 -19.81 8.03 16.41
N ASP A 193 -18.59 7.62 16.76
CA ASP A 193 -18.39 6.45 17.61
C ASP A 193 -18.91 6.70 19.03
N MET A 194 -18.79 7.91 19.55
CA MET A 194 -19.36 8.29 20.86
C MET A 194 -20.90 8.37 20.84
N GLU A 195 -21.51 8.76 19.72
CA GLU A 195 -22.97 8.75 19.56
C GLU A 195 -23.52 7.33 19.45
N SER A 196 -22.81 6.44 18.74
CA SER A 196 -23.19 5.02 18.63
C SER A 196 -23.04 4.23 19.93
N LEU A 197 -22.17 4.67 20.86
CA LEU A 197 -22.02 4.09 22.19
C LEU A 197 -23.07 4.58 23.22
N LYS A 198 -23.83 5.65 22.87
CA LYS A 198 -24.89 6.20 23.72
C LYS A 198 -26.31 5.77 23.31
N ALA A 199 -26.43 5.08 22.17
CA ALA A 199 -27.68 4.51 21.66
C ALA A 199 -27.80 3.04 22.01
#